data_c156cfc7f96d588cdb968d14f4895bcb
#
_entry.id   c156cfc7f96d588cdb968d14f4895bcb
#
_cell.length_a   1.000
_cell.length_b   1.000
_cell.length_c   1.000
_cell.angle_alpha   90.00
_cell.angle_beta   90.00
_cell.angle_gamma   90.00
#
_symmetry.space_group_name_H-M   'P 1'
#
loop_
_entity.id
_entity.type
_entity.pdbx_description
1 polymer ?
#
loop_
_entity_poly.entity_id
_entity_poly.type
_entity_poly.pdbx_seq_one_letter_code
_entity_poly.pdbx_strand_id
1 'polypeptide(L)'
;MTRPDKSQYRPCVGTMLINANGEAFVGKRIDNREGDWWQMPQGGVDDGEDLDAAMLRELGEETGLKPRHLEIVARLDEELYYDLPEELRGKLWGGRYKGQRQYWYLVRFTGEDSDVDLEAYKHPEFCEWRWVAPELLPELIVPFKKPIYEAVVAGFSGKV
;
A
#
# COMPACT_ATOMS: atom_id res chain seq x y z
N MET A 1 2.23 -28.18 1.89
CA MET A 1 2.74 -26.81 1.95
C MET A 1 2.47 -26.20 3.31
N THR A 2 3.50 -25.74 3.97
CA THR A 2 3.37 -25.12 5.28
C THR A 2 2.95 -23.66 5.11
N ARG A 3 1.88 -23.26 5.80
CA ARG A 3 1.50 -21.85 5.79
C ARG A 3 2.52 -21.05 6.61
N PRO A 4 2.81 -19.80 6.23
CA PRO A 4 3.67 -18.95 7.05
C PRO A 4 3.10 -18.80 8.46
N ASP A 5 3.98 -18.68 9.43
CA ASP A 5 3.58 -18.38 10.80
C ASP A 5 3.22 -16.87 10.87
N LYS A 6 1.93 -16.58 10.93
CA LYS A 6 1.43 -15.20 10.91
C LYS A 6 2.01 -14.32 12.00
N SER A 7 2.37 -14.90 13.15
CA SER A 7 2.91 -14.12 14.26
C SER A 7 4.25 -13.47 13.96
N GLN A 8 4.97 -13.98 12.96
CA GLN A 8 6.27 -13.45 12.55
C GLN A 8 6.15 -12.36 11.48
N TYR A 9 4.93 -12.01 11.06
CA TYR A 9 4.68 -11.03 10.02
C TYR A 9 3.81 -9.91 10.56
N ARG A 10 4.24 -8.67 10.31
CA ARG A 10 3.48 -7.48 10.73
C ARG A 10 2.23 -7.37 9.87
N PRO A 11 1.01 -7.26 10.47
CA PRO A 11 -0.20 -7.08 9.68
C PRO A 11 -0.26 -5.68 9.10
N CYS A 12 -0.49 -5.59 7.80
CA CYS A 12 -0.54 -4.33 7.06
C CYS A 12 -1.68 -4.35 6.06
N VAL A 13 -2.11 -3.16 5.66
CA VAL A 13 -3.08 -2.97 4.59
C VAL A 13 -2.44 -2.18 3.46
N GLY A 14 -2.82 -2.49 2.23
CA GLY A 14 -2.38 -1.76 1.07
C GLY A 14 -3.56 -1.41 0.18
N THR A 15 -3.42 -0.36 -0.61
CA THR A 15 -4.50 0.13 -1.44
C THR A 15 -4.04 0.36 -2.88
N MET A 16 -4.74 -0.28 -3.82
CA MET A 16 -4.69 0.10 -5.21
C MET A 16 -5.82 1.09 -5.43
N LEU A 17 -5.50 2.38 -5.39
CA LEU A 17 -6.46 3.47 -5.57
C LEU A 17 -6.51 3.83 -7.04
N ILE A 18 -7.68 3.73 -7.67
CA ILE A 18 -7.83 3.95 -9.10
C ILE A 18 -8.75 5.12 -9.40
N ASN A 19 -8.36 5.93 -10.39
CA ASN A 19 -9.18 7.02 -10.87
C ASN A 19 -10.14 6.55 -11.98
N ALA A 20 -10.92 7.49 -12.54
CA ALA A 20 -11.90 7.21 -13.58
C ALA A 20 -11.25 6.72 -14.90
N ASN A 21 -9.97 6.99 -15.09
CA ASN A 21 -9.22 6.54 -16.28
C ASN A 21 -8.56 5.18 -16.08
N GLY A 22 -8.80 4.51 -14.95
CA GLY A 22 -8.19 3.21 -14.66
C GLY A 22 -6.73 3.29 -14.26
N GLU A 23 -6.24 4.47 -13.88
CA GLU A 23 -4.86 4.66 -13.44
C GLU A 23 -4.76 4.55 -11.92
N ALA A 24 -3.62 4.05 -11.45
CA ALA A 24 -3.36 3.81 -10.03
C ALA A 24 -2.53 4.93 -9.42
N PHE A 25 -2.84 5.25 -8.16
CA PHE A 25 -2.10 6.22 -7.37
C PHE A 25 -0.77 5.64 -6.92
N VAL A 26 0.30 6.39 -7.10
CA VAL A 26 1.59 6.08 -6.49
C VAL A 26 2.16 7.34 -5.84
N GLY A 27 2.86 7.14 -4.72
CA GLY A 27 3.58 8.21 -4.03
C GLY A 27 5.05 7.89 -3.93
N LYS A 28 5.85 8.94 -3.90
CA LYS A 28 7.28 8.85 -3.70
C LYS A 28 7.58 9.18 -2.23
N ARG A 29 8.23 8.27 -1.52
CA ARG A 29 8.51 8.46 -0.10
C ARG A 29 9.51 9.59 0.13
N ILE A 30 9.26 10.37 1.18
CA ILE A 30 10.15 11.46 1.60
C ILE A 30 11.55 10.94 1.94
N ASP A 31 11.61 9.74 2.56
CA ASP A 31 12.87 9.15 3.00
C ASP A 31 13.54 8.27 1.93
N ASN A 32 13.10 8.36 0.69
CA ASN A 32 13.65 7.56 -0.41
C ASN A 32 14.99 8.13 -0.86
N ARG A 33 16.08 7.58 -0.34
CA ARG A 33 17.45 8.06 -0.60
C ARG A 33 18.20 7.25 -1.66
N GLU A 34 17.72 6.07 -2.03
CA GLU A 34 18.47 5.12 -2.85
C GLU A 34 17.83 4.80 -4.19
N GLY A 35 17.13 5.72 -4.77
CA GLY A 35 16.53 5.50 -6.07
C GLY A 35 15.21 6.21 -6.22
N ASP A 36 14.64 6.08 -7.40
CA ASP A 36 13.40 6.74 -7.77
C ASP A 36 12.26 5.72 -7.68
N TRP A 37 11.97 5.27 -6.44
CA TRP A 37 10.93 4.27 -6.21
C TRP A 37 9.60 4.94 -5.91
N TRP A 38 8.55 4.39 -6.51
CA TRP A 38 7.18 4.84 -6.31
C TRP A 38 6.34 3.70 -5.77
N GLN A 39 5.48 3.98 -4.81
CA GLN A 39 4.71 2.94 -4.16
C GLN A 39 3.24 3.29 -4.01
N MET A 40 2.41 2.25 -3.96
CA MET A 40 1.02 2.39 -3.59
C MET A 40 0.92 2.64 -2.08
N PRO A 41 -0.14 3.33 -1.61
CA PRO A 41 -0.34 3.55 -0.18
C PRO A 41 -0.42 2.22 0.59
N GLN A 42 0.24 2.16 1.74
CA GLN A 42 0.16 1.01 2.62
C GLN A 42 0.65 1.39 4.02
N GLY A 43 0.18 0.65 5.03
CA GLY A 43 0.61 0.89 6.40
C GLY A 43 0.14 -0.20 7.34
N GLY A 44 0.52 -0.10 8.61
CA GLY A 44 0.24 -1.10 9.62
C GLY A 44 -1.20 -1.09 10.11
N VAL A 45 -1.66 -2.26 10.53
CA VAL A 45 -2.94 -2.43 11.22
C VAL A 45 -2.67 -2.41 12.72
N ASP A 46 -3.40 -1.58 13.45
CA ASP A 46 -3.27 -1.51 14.91
C ASP A 46 -3.98 -2.71 15.57
N ASP A 47 -3.55 -3.06 16.78
CA ASP A 47 -4.14 -4.17 17.51
C ASP A 47 -5.65 -3.98 17.66
N GLY A 48 -6.42 -4.99 17.24
CA GLY A 48 -7.88 -4.96 17.32
C GLY A 48 -8.58 -4.07 16.30
N GLU A 49 -7.82 -3.43 15.41
CA GLU A 49 -8.40 -2.56 14.40
C GLU A 49 -9.06 -3.38 13.28
N ASP A 50 -10.25 -2.93 12.84
CA ASP A 50 -10.91 -3.49 11.68
C ASP A 50 -10.10 -3.20 10.41
N LEU A 51 -9.99 -4.17 9.49
CA LEU A 51 -9.17 -4.02 8.29
C LEU A 51 -9.64 -2.87 7.40
N ASP A 52 -10.94 -2.74 7.17
CA ASP A 52 -11.46 -1.64 6.35
C ASP A 52 -11.14 -0.28 7.00
N ALA A 53 -11.29 -0.19 8.32
CA ALA A 53 -10.96 1.02 9.06
C ALA A 53 -9.47 1.34 8.98
N ALA A 54 -8.62 0.32 9.10
CA ALA A 54 -7.17 0.49 8.98
C ALA A 54 -6.79 1.00 7.58
N MET A 55 -7.39 0.44 6.54
CA MET A 55 -7.14 0.86 5.17
C MET A 55 -7.53 2.32 4.97
N LEU A 56 -8.73 2.71 5.40
CA LEU A 56 -9.19 4.08 5.26
C LEU A 56 -8.31 5.05 6.06
N ARG A 57 -7.89 4.65 7.25
CA ARG A 57 -7.03 5.48 8.10
C ARG A 57 -5.65 5.68 7.46
N GLU A 58 -5.00 4.61 7.04
CA GLU A 58 -3.67 4.69 6.42
C GLU A 58 -3.72 5.46 5.11
N LEU A 59 -4.71 5.19 4.26
CA LEU A 59 -4.88 5.91 3.01
C LEU A 59 -5.11 7.40 3.28
N GLY A 60 -5.92 7.72 4.28
CA GLY A 60 -6.15 9.11 4.66
C GLY A 60 -4.91 9.81 5.17
N GLU A 61 -4.11 9.13 6.01
CA GLU A 61 -2.87 9.68 6.55
C GLU A 61 -1.85 9.97 5.44
N GLU A 62 -1.80 9.12 4.43
CA GLU A 62 -0.81 9.26 3.35
C GLU A 62 -1.24 10.20 2.24
N THR A 63 -2.53 10.35 1.98
CA THR A 63 -3.05 11.11 0.84
C THR A 63 -3.93 12.29 1.20
N GLY A 64 -4.38 12.40 2.44
CA GLY A 64 -5.33 13.41 2.84
C GLY A 64 -6.77 13.12 2.41
N LEU A 65 -7.01 12.02 1.71
CA LEU A 65 -8.34 11.69 1.23
C LEU A 65 -9.25 11.21 2.35
N LYS A 66 -10.54 11.52 2.23
CA LYS A 66 -11.56 11.18 3.21
C LYS A 66 -12.48 10.08 2.67
N PRO A 67 -13.17 9.34 3.54
CA PRO A 67 -14.07 8.27 3.08
C PRO A 67 -15.04 8.68 1.97
N ARG A 68 -15.50 9.93 1.95
CA ARG A 68 -16.41 10.42 0.91
C ARG A 68 -15.79 10.44 -0.50
N HIS A 69 -14.46 10.40 -0.58
CA HIS A 69 -13.72 10.38 -1.84
C HIS A 69 -13.43 8.97 -2.34
N LEU A 70 -13.86 7.95 -1.59
CA LEU A 70 -13.39 6.58 -1.76
C LEU A 70 -14.55 5.59 -1.81
N GLU A 71 -14.45 4.63 -2.71
CA GLU A 71 -15.40 3.52 -2.80
C GLU A 71 -14.62 2.22 -2.83
N ILE A 72 -14.81 1.38 -1.80
CA ILE A 72 -14.15 0.07 -1.75
C ILE A 72 -14.82 -0.83 -2.79
N VAL A 73 -14.04 -1.29 -3.77
CA VAL A 73 -14.53 -2.13 -4.85
C VAL A 73 -14.32 -3.61 -4.54
N ALA A 74 -13.14 -3.97 -4.02
CA ALA A 74 -12.79 -5.35 -3.76
C ALA A 74 -11.62 -5.43 -2.78
N ARG A 75 -11.41 -6.62 -2.27
CA ARG A 75 -10.23 -6.96 -1.47
C ARG A 75 -9.74 -8.32 -1.95
N LEU A 76 -8.42 -8.52 -2.04
CA LEU A 76 -7.88 -9.84 -2.36
C LEU A 76 -8.28 -10.84 -1.28
N ASP A 77 -8.69 -12.03 -1.69
CA ASP A 77 -9.11 -13.08 -0.77
C ASP A 77 -7.95 -13.60 0.09
N GLU A 78 -6.74 -13.55 -0.45
CA GLU A 78 -5.56 -14.07 0.22
C GLU A 78 -4.63 -12.95 0.68
N GLU A 79 -4.04 -13.14 1.86
CA GLU A 79 -2.99 -12.27 2.35
C GLU A 79 -1.73 -12.47 1.50
N LEU A 80 -0.99 -11.41 1.27
CA LEU A 80 0.29 -11.48 0.58
C LEU A 80 1.42 -11.26 1.59
N TYR A 81 2.44 -12.11 1.50
CA TYR A 81 3.56 -12.09 2.44
C TYR A 81 4.84 -11.70 1.74
N TYR A 82 5.69 -10.92 2.42
CA TYR A 82 7.08 -10.80 2.01
C TYR A 82 7.98 -10.77 3.24
N ASP A 83 9.20 -11.30 3.06
CA ASP A 83 10.23 -11.26 4.08
C ASP A 83 11.12 -10.04 3.84
N LEU A 84 11.53 -9.38 4.93
CA LEU A 84 12.49 -8.28 4.82
C LEU A 84 13.81 -8.81 4.27
N PRO A 85 14.54 -7.99 3.48
CA PRO A 85 15.92 -8.30 3.15
C PRO A 85 16.72 -8.57 4.43
N GLU A 86 17.67 -9.49 4.37
CA GLU A 86 18.41 -9.94 5.54
C GLU A 86 19.04 -8.78 6.30
N GLU A 87 19.58 -7.79 5.60
CA GLU A 87 20.20 -6.60 6.20
C GLU A 87 19.24 -5.70 6.97
N LEU A 88 17.93 -5.83 6.76
CA LEU A 88 16.91 -5.08 7.48
C LEU A 88 16.27 -5.86 8.63
N ARG A 89 16.47 -7.17 8.67
CA ARG A 89 15.91 -7.99 9.74
C ARG A 89 16.57 -7.62 11.07
N GLY A 90 15.75 -7.51 12.11
CA GLY A 90 16.21 -7.12 13.42
C GLY A 90 16.37 -5.62 13.62
N LYS A 91 16.24 -4.81 12.55
CA LYS A 91 16.39 -3.35 12.60
C LYS A 91 15.06 -2.60 12.59
N LEU A 92 14.05 -3.18 11.95
CA LEU A 92 12.73 -2.56 11.87
C LEU A 92 11.81 -3.17 12.93
N TRP A 93 10.86 -2.38 13.40
CA TRP A 93 9.82 -2.79 14.36
C TRP A 93 10.39 -3.47 15.61
N GLY A 94 11.57 -3.02 16.06
CA GLY A 94 12.23 -3.60 17.21
C GLY A 94 12.72 -5.04 17.02
N GLY A 95 12.88 -5.48 15.77
CA GLY A 95 13.29 -6.85 15.47
C GLY A 95 12.20 -7.89 15.64
N ARG A 96 10.96 -7.46 15.91
CA ARG A 96 9.84 -8.37 16.23
C ARG A 96 9.35 -9.20 15.05
N TYR A 97 9.43 -8.64 13.84
CA TYR A 97 8.88 -9.28 12.64
C TYR A 97 9.95 -9.53 11.59
N LYS A 98 9.82 -10.61 10.86
CA LYS A 98 10.70 -10.90 9.73
C LYS A 98 10.18 -10.36 8.40
N GLY A 99 8.96 -9.84 8.37
CA GLY A 99 8.35 -9.29 7.18
C GLY A 99 6.96 -8.76 7.45
N GLN A 100 6.16 -8.64 6.40
CA GLN A 100 4.79 -8.18 6.48
C GLN A 100 3.83 -9.20 5.88
N ARG A 101 2.62 -9.27 6.44
CA ARG A 101 1.48 -9.90 5.79
C ARG A 101 0.51 -8.81 5.44
N GLN A 102 0.12 -8.73 4.16
CA GLN A 102 -0.59 -7.59 3.62
C GLN A 102 -1.97 -7.98 3.11
N TYR A 103 -2.95 -7.16 3.46
CA TYR A 103 -4.32 -7.25 2.96
C TYR A 103 -4.49 -6.13 1.94
N TRP A 104 -4.74 -6.48 0.68
CA TRP A 104 -4.79 -5.49 -0.40
C TRP A 104 -6.22 -5.21 -0.84
N TYR A 105 -6.51 -3.91 -0.99
CA TYR A 105 -7.81 -3.39 -1.40
C TYR A 105 -7.73 -2.75 -2.77
N LEU A 106 -8.83 -2.87 -3.52
CA LEU A 106 -9.07 -2.08 -4.73
C LEU A 106 -10.09 -1.02 -4.37
N VAL A 107 -9.71 0.25 -4.50
CA VAL A 107 -10.54 1.38 -4.10
C VAL A 107 -10.67 2.34 -5.28
N ARG A 108 -11.92 2.75 -5.57
CA ARG A 108 -12.18 3.75 -6.60
C ARG A 108 -12.13 5.15 -6.00
N PHE A 109 -11.37 6.02 -6.66
CA PHE A 109 -11.30 7.43 -6.31
C PHE A 109 -12.47 8.16 -6.95
N THR A 110 -13.30 8.80 -6.13
CA THR A 110 -14.49 9.54 -6.59
C THR A 110 -14.36 11.04 -6.37
N GLY A 111 -13.21 11.49 -5.87
CA GLY A 111 -12.92 12.91 -5.68
C GLY A 111 -12.19 13.51 -6.88
N GLU A 112 -11.58 14.64 -6.63
CA GLU A 112 -10.76 15.35 -7.61
C GLU A 112 -9.29 15.34 -7.18
N ASP A 113 -8.37 15.51 -8.11
CA ASP A 113 -6.94 15.52 -7.80
C ASP A 113 -6.60 16.57 -6.74
N SER A 114 -7.31 17.70 -6.73
CA SER A 114 -7.12 18.73 -5.72
C SER A 114 -7.50 18.30 -4.30
N ASP A 115 -8.20 17.19 -4.14
CA ASP A 115 -8.54 16.65 -2.82
C ASP A 115 -7.33 15.94 -2.19
N VAL A 116 -6.32 15.58 -2.98
CA VAL A 116 -5.09 14.95 -2.47
C VAL A 116 -4.26 16.02 -1.79
N ASP A 117 -3.92 15.78 -0.52
CA ASP A 117 -3.07 16.67 0.28
C ASP A 117 -2.07 15.81 1.06
N LEU A 118 -0.87 15.71 0.54
CA LEU A 118 0.18 14.89 1.14
C LEU A 118 0.64 15.43 2.50
N GLU A 119 0.34 16.67 2.80
CA GLU A 119 0.73 17.33 4.05
C GLU A 119 -0.43 17.49 5.04
N ALA A 120 -1.55 16.80 4.82
CA ALA A 120 -2.73 16.90 5.67
C ALA A 120 -2.48 16.43 7.11
N TYR A 121 -1.49 15.59 7.32
CA TYR A 121 -1.14 15.06 8.63
C TYR A 121 0.27 15.48 9.03
N LYS A 122 0.57 15.37 10.32
CA LYS A 122 1.77 15.92 10.93
C LYS A 122 3.08 15.28 10.41
N HIS A 123 3.02 14.02 9.99
CA HIS A 123 4.20 13.27 9.51
C HIS A 123 3.96 12.75 8.09
N PRO A 124 4.14 13.58 7.06
CA PRO A 124 3.92 13.15 5.68
C PRO A 124 4.82 11.98 5.29
N GLU A 125 4.25 11.00 4.57
CA GLU A 125 4.97 9.84 4.05
C GLU A 125 5.53 10.11 2.66
N PHE A 126 4.79 10.88 1.85
CA PHE A 126 5.11 11.13 0.45
C PHE A 126 5.46 12.58 0.20
N CYS A 127 6.42 12.82 -0.71
CA CYS A 127 6.75 14.16 -1.16
C CYS A 127 6.17 14.49 -2.54
N GLU A 128 5.83 13.46 -3.32
CA GLU A 128 5.20 13.60 -4.63
C GLU A 128 4.20 12.47 -4.83
N TRP A 129 3.25 12.67 -5.75
CA TRP A 129 2.33 11.62 -6.14
C TRP A 129 1.96 11.76 -7.62
N ARG A 130 1.49 10.67 -8.23
CA ARG A 130 0.97 10.70 -9.60
C ARG A 130 0.09 9.49 -9.87
N TRP A 131 -0.64 9.57 -10.98
CA TRP A 131 -1.40 8.45 -11.53
C TRP A 131 -0.56 7.72 -12.56
N VAL A 132 -0.56 6.39 -12.52
CA VAL A 132 0.19 5.57 -13.48
C VAL A 132 -0.66 4.40 -13.95
N ALA A 133 -0.35 3.87 -15.14
CA ALA A 133 -0.99 2.66 -15.61
C ALA A 133 -0.64 1.50 -14.64
N PRO A 134 -1.63 0.67 -14.27
CA PRO A 134 -1.36 -0.42 -13.31
C PRO A 134 -0.23 -1.36 -13.72
N GLU A 135 -0.05 -1.57 -15.01
CA GLU A 135 1.01 -2.45 -15.53
C GLU A 135 2.41 -1.97 -15.17
N LEU A 136 2.57 -0.69 -14.87
CA LEU A 136 3.86 -0.10 -14.51
C LEU A 136 4.21 -0.31 -13.04
N LEU A 137 3.23 -0.63 -12.20
CA LEU A 137 3.42 -0.70 -10.74
C LEU A 137 4.59 -1.61 -10.33
N PRO A 138 4.72 -2.83 -10.86
CA PRO A 138 5.83 -3.70 -10.44
C PRO A 138 7.21 -3.15 -10.81
N GLU A 139 7.29 -2.32 -11.84
CA GLU A 139 8.57 -1.71 -12.26
C GLU A 139 8.93 -0.47 -11.47
N LEU A 140 7.95 0.16 -10.80
CA LEU A 140 8.15 1.40 -10.07
C LEU A 140 8.54 1.19 -8.61
N ILE A 141 8.21 0.04 -8.05
CA ILE A 141 8.47 -0.26 -6.63
C ILE A 141 9.88 -0.81 -6.43
N VAL A 142 10.41 -0.64 -5.23
CA VAL A 142 11.69 -1.22 -4.84
C VAL A 142 11.70 -2.73 -5.13
N PRO A 143 12.78 -3.27 -5.72
CA PRO A 143 12.77 -4.63 -6.29
C PRO A 143 12.30 -5.75 -5.38
N PHE A 144 12.60 -5.71 -4.08
CA PHE A 144 12.22 -6.82 -3.20
C PHE A 144 10.70 -6.89 -2.96
N LYS A 145 9.94 -5.84 -3.31
CA LYS A 145 8.47 -5.83 -3.21
C LYS A 145 7.78 -6.12 -4.55
N LYS A 146 8.55 -6.26 -5.61
CA LYS A 146 8.00 -6.48 -6.96
C LYS A 146 7.02 -7.66 -7.02
N PRO A 147 7.31 -8.84 -6.43
CA PRO A 147 6.37 -9.96 -6.48
C PRO A 147 5.00 -9.65 -5.86
N ILE A 148 4.98 -8.83 -4.80
CA ILE A 148 3.73 -8.39 -4.17
C ILE A 148 2.91 -7.57 -5.17
N TYR A 149 3.55 -6.60 -5.82
CA TYR A 149 2.86 -5.73 -6.78
C TYR A 149 2.37 -6.51 -8.01
N GLU A 150 3.14 -7.49 -8.48
CA GLU A 150 2.69 -8.37 -9.55
C GLU A 150 1.42 -9.14 -9.15
N ALA A 151 1.38 -9.64 -7.93
CA ALA A 151 0.22 -10.37 -7.41
C ALA A 151 -1.01 -9.46 -7.27
N VAL A 152 -0.81 -8.22 -6.81
CA VAL A 152 -1.91 -7.25 -6.66
C VAL A 152 -2.50 -6.89 -8.02
N VAL A 153 -1.66 -6.57 -8.98
CA VAL A 153 -2.10 -6.22 -10.35
C VAL A 153 -2.86 -7.38 -10.97
N ALA A 154 -2.32 -8.61 -10.86
CA ALA A 154 -2.99 -9.80 -11.39
C ALA A 154 -4.32 -10.07 -10.70
N GLY A 155 -4.37 -9.92 -9.37
CA GLY A 155 -5.56 -10.20 -8.58
C GLY A 155 -6.71 -9.24 -8.86
N PHE A 156 -6.41 -8.00 -9.23
CA PHE A 156 -7.43 -7.00 -9.56
C PHE A 156 -7.65 -6.80 -11.06
N SER A 157 -6.97 -7.58 -11.89
CA SER A 157 -7.15 -7.55 -13.35
C SER A 157 -8.61 -7.79 -13.72
N GLY A 158 -9.13 -6.97 -14.61
CA GLY A 158 -10.54 -7.05 -15.03
C GLY A 158 -11.53 -6.37 -14.10
N LYS A 159 -11.07 -5.85 -12.96
CA LYS A 159 -11.93 -5.12 -12.01
C LYS A 159 -11.65 -3.62 -12.02
N VAL A 160 -10.62 -3.23 -12.70
CA VAL A 160 -10.16 -1.84 -12.80
C VAL A 160 -10.94 -1.09 -13.88
#